data_d9a85814829486eac39dbd6fcb5e20b9
#
_entry.id   d9a85814829486eac39dbd6fcb5e20b9
#
_cell.length_a   1.000
_cell.length_b   1.000
_cell.length_c   1.000
_cell.angle_alpha   90.00
_cell.angle_beta   90.00
_cell.angle_gamma   90.00
#
_symmetry.space_group_name_H-M   'P 1'
#
loop_
_entity.id
_entity.type
_entity.pdbx_description
1 polymer ?
#
loop_
_entity_poly.entity_id
_entity_poly.type
_entity_poly.pdbx_seq_one_letter_code
_entity_poly.pdbx_strand_id
1 'polypeptide(L)'
;MKDLKGQIAVVTGASRGIGKGTAIALGEKGCTVYVTGRTTGDGDRTIDTTARQITEAGGEGRAIQCDHGNDADIASLFQRIGDEAGRIDILVNNVYKIPSPPAWGGGYWDHPIQIWDDQVGIGLRAHYVASWHAANWMFESDYARMLNVSSPGGQSY
;
A
#
# COMPACT_ATOMS: atom_id res chain seq x y z
N MET A 1 4.62 -23.24 -5.88
CA MET A 1 4.07 -22.07 -5.18
C MET A 1 2.64 -21.91 -5.65
N LYS A 2 1.69 -21.60 -4.76
CA LYS A 2 0.26 -21.49 -5.12
C LYS A 2 0.08 -20.37 -6.15
N ASP A 3 -0.66 -20.63 -7.22
CA ASP A 3 -1.07 -19.63 -8.21
C ASP A 3 -2.10 -18.69 -7.55
N LEU A 4 -1.96 -17.40 -7.78
CA LEU A 4 -2.87 -16.36 -7.30
C LEU A 4 -3.68 -15.74 -8.44
N LYS A 5 -3.74 -16.44 -9.57
CA LYS A 5 -4.43 -15.97 -10.78
C LYS A 5 -5.89 -15.58 -10.48
N GLY A 6 -6.24 -14.38 -10.92
CA GLY A 6 -7.58 -13.82 -10.74
C GLY A 6 -7.85 -13.27 -9.34
N GLN A 7 -6.88 -13.27 -8.41
CA GLN A 7 -7.02 -12.57 -7.15
C GLN A 7 -6.80 -11.07 -7.32
N ILE A 8 -7.54 -10.31 -6.52
CA ILE A 8 -7.49 -8.84 -6.49
C ILE A 8 -6.63 -8.42 -5.30
N ALA A 9 -5.51 -7.77 -5.58
CA ALA A 9 -4.58 -7.28 -4.57
C ALA A 9 -4.53 -5.74 -4.56
N VAL A 10 -4.41 -5.16 -3.37
CA VAL A 10 -4.17 -3.73 -3.17
C VAL A 10 -2.87 -3.57 -2.40
N VAL A 11 -1.94 -2.75 -2.93
CA VAL A 11 -0.65 -2.45 -2.27
C VAL A 11 -0.53 -0.95 -2.07
N THR A 12 -0.56 -0.50 -0.82
CA THR A 12 -0.44 0.91 -0.50
C THR A 12 1.02 1.38 -0.49
N GLY A 13 1.29 2.58 -1.02
CA GLY A 13 2.65 3.12 -1.08
C GLY A 13 3.59 2.34 -2.01
N ALA A 14 3.10 1.92 -3.18
CA ALA A 14 3.78 1.00 -4.07
C ALA A 14 4.64 1.68 -5.18
N SER A 15 4.97 2.96 -5.05
CA SER A 15 5.80 3.65 -6.06
C SER A 15 7.28 3.24 -6.02
N ARG A 16 7.75 2.64 -4.92
CA ARG A 16 9.15 2.24 -4.69
C ARG A 16 9.30 1.23 -3.56
N GLY A 17 10.52 0.72 -3.37
CA GLY A 17 10.92 -0.08 -2.21
C GLY A 17 10.11 -1.38 -2.05
N ILE A 18 9.78 -1.73 -0.81
CA ILE A 18 9.09 -2.98 -0.46
C ILE A 18 7.72 -3.05 -1.13
N GLY A 19 6.94 -1.96 -1.11
CA GLY A 19 5.62 -1.94 -1.75
C GLY A 19 5.68 -2.24 -3.25
N LYS A 20 6.61 -1.61 -3.98
CA LYS A 20 6.83 -1.88 -5.41
C LYS A 20 7.23 -3.33 -5.65
N GLY A 21 8.21 -3.85 -4.89
CA GLY A 21 8.67 -5.24 -5.03
C GLY A 21 7.56 -6.25 -4.74
N THR A 22 6.77 -6.03 -3.68
CA THR A 22 5.61 -6.86 -3.32
C THR A 22 4.56 -6.85 -4.43
N ALA A 23 4.24 -5.67 -4.97
CA ALA A 23 3.24 -5.53 -6.03
C ALA A 23 3.65 -6.29 -7.31
N ILE A 24 4.92 -6.19 -7.73
CA ILE A 24 5.45 -6.93 -8.88
C ILE A 24 5.39 -8.45 -8.63
N ALA A 25 5.82 -8.90 -7.44
CA ALA A 25 5.78 -10.32 -7.07
C ALA A 25 4.35 -10.91 -7.05
N LEU A 26 3.35 -10.12 -6.67
CA LEU A 26 1.93 -10.51 -6.79
C LEU A 26 1.50 -10.59 -8.26
N GLY A 27 1.96 -9.67 -9.10
CA GLY A 27 1.74 -9.71 -10.55
C GLY A 27 2.31 -10.96 -11.20
N GLU A 28 3.55 -11.35 -10.85
CA GLU A 28 4.18 -12.60 -11.32
C GLU A 28 3.36 -13.86 -10.96
N LYS A 29 2.46 -13.78 -9.97
CA LYS A 29 1.55 -14.85 -9.58
C LYS A 29 0.16 -14.74 -10.23
N GLY A 30 -0.01 -13.79 -11.16
CA GLY A 30 -1.24 -13.61 -11.94
C GLY A 30 -2.33 -12.79 -11.25
N CYS A 31 -2.00 -12.02 -10.20
CA CYS A 31 -2.96 -11.11 -9.59
C CYS A 31 -3.28 -9.92 -10.49
N THR A 32 -4.50 -9.38 -10.35
CA THR A 32 -4.78 -7.97 -10.64
C THR A 32 -4.34 -7.15 -9.42
N VAL A 33 -3.40 -6.22 -9.60
CA VAL A 33 -2.78 -5.49 -8.50
C VAL A 33 -3.04 -3.99 -8.62
N TYR A 34 -3.81 -3.45 -7.69
CA TYR A 34 -3.98 -2.02 -7.51
C TYR A 34 -2.82 -1.46 -6.70
N VAL A 35 -2.05 -0.57 -7.29
CA VAL A 35 -0.93 0.12 -6.67
C VAL A 35 -1.27 1.56 -6.39
N THR A 36 -1.03 2.02 -5.17
CA THR A 36 -1.42 3.34 -4.74
C THR A 36 -0.26 4.18 -4.21
N GLY A 37 -0.37 5.48 -4.34
CA GLY A 37 0.63 6.45 -3.90
C GLY A 37 0.36 7.82 -4.48
N ARG A 38 1.17 8.80 -4.12
CA ARG A 38 1.00 10.20 -4.54
C ARG A 38 1.65 10.53 -5.88
N THR A 39 2.72 9.79 -6.23
CA THR A 39 3.58 10.12 -7.38
C THR A 39 3.14 9.34 -8.61
N THR A 40 2.70 10.07 -9.62
CA THR A 40 2.20 9.57 -10.91
C THR A 40 3.11 10.01 -12.07
N GLY A 41 2.81 9.52 -13.27
CA GLY A 41 3.49 9.88 -14.51
C GLY A 41 4.73 9.05 -14.84
N ASP A 42 5.53 9.53 -15.78
CA ASP A 42 6.72 8.84 -16.26
C ASP A 42 7.92 9.07 -15.33
N GLY A 43 8.40 8.03 -14.71
CA GLY A 43 9.55 8.07 -13.82
C GLY A 43 9.69 6.77 -13.04
N ASP A 44 10.89 6.47 -12.56
CA ASP A 44 11.21 5.18 -11.92
C ASP A 44 10.48 4.96 -10.58
N ARG A 45 10.02 6.04 -9.94
CA ARG A 45 9.41 6.02 -8.61
C ARG A 45 7.95 6.47 -8.63
N THR A 46 7.22 6.05 -9.66
CA THR A 46 5.79 6.33 -9.82
C THR A 46 4.95 5.07 -9.71
N ILE A 47 3.68 5.23 -9.37
CA ILE A 47 2.74 4.11 -9.34
C ILE A 47 2.42 3.63 -10.75
N ASP A 48 2.43 4.52 -11.75
CA ASP A 48 2.20 4.15 -13.16
C ASP A 48 3.28 3.22 -13.69
N THR A 49 4.56 3.52 -13.39
CA THR A 49 5.67 2.63 -13.75
C THR A 49 5.57 1.29 -13.03
N THR A 50 5.16 1.29 -11.75
CA THR A 50 4.94 0.03 -11.03
C THR A 50 3.81 -0.78 -11.65
N ALA A 51 2.69 -0.16 -12.00
CA ALA A 51 1.57 -0.84 -12.67
C ALA A 51 1.98 -1.45 -14.01
N ARG A 52 2.75 -0.72 -14.83
CA ARG A 52 3.31 -1.24 -16.07
C ARG A 52 4.19 -2.47 -15.85
N GLN A 53 5.09 -2.42 -14.87
CA GLN A 53 5.98 -3.54 -14.53
C GLN A 53 5.23 -4.77 -14.02
N ILE A 54 4.11 -4.60 -13.31
CA ILE A 54 3.22 -5.69 -12.90
C ILE A 54 2.63 -6.38 -14.15
N THR A 55 2.20 -5.59 -15.12
CA THR A 55 1.64 -6.14 -16.38
C THR A 55 2.70 -6.86 -17.21
N GLU A 56 3.91 -6.31 -17.30
CA GLU A 56 5.06 -6.94 -17.95
C GLU A 56 5.47 -8.26 -17.26
N ALA A 57 5.24 -8.36 -15.94
CA ALA A 57 5.52 -9.58 -15.16
C ALA A 57 4.42 -10.67 -15.26
N GLY A 58 3.32 -10.40 -15.98
CA GLY A 58 2.26 -11.38 -16.26
C GLY A 58 0.99 -11.24 -15.43
N GLY A 59 0.89 -10.22 -14.58
CA GLY A 59 -0.32 -9.81 -13.87
C GLY A 59 -1.11 -8.73 -14.60
N GLU A 60 -1.98 -8.05 -13.87
CA GLU A 60 -2.66 -6.85 -14.33
C GLU A 60 -2.41 -5.71 -13.34
N GLY A 61 -1.60 -4.72 -13.72
CA GLY A 61 -1.28 -3.58 -12.88
C GLY A 61 -2.24 -2.41 -13.09
N ARG A 62 -2.78 -1.86 -12.01
CA ARG A 62 -3.67 -0.70 -12.00
C ARG A 62 -3.18 0.35 -11.02
N ALA A 63 -2.87 1.55 -11.52
CA ALA A 63 -2.42 2.66 -10.68
C ALA A 63 -3.60 3.54 -10.27
N ILE A 64 -3.71 3.86 -8.98
CA ILE A 64 -4.67 4.82 -8.44
C ILE A 64 -3.94 5.81 -7.55
N GLN A 65 -3.98 7.08 -7.91
CA GLN A 65 -3.42 8.14 -7.07
C GLN A 65 -4.21 8.25 -5.76
N CYS A 66 -3.49 8.30 -4.64
CA CYS A 66 -4.08 8.45 -3.32
C CYS A 66 -3.08 9.09 -2.37
N ASP A 67 -3.49 10.13 -1.67
CA ASP A 67 -2.77 10.61 -0.49
C ASP A 67 -3.30 9.89 0.76
N HIS A 68 -2.51 8.97 1.27
CA HIS A 68 -2.86 8.21 2.47
C HIS A 68 -2.85 9.04 3.77
N GLY A 69 -2.53 10.31 3.71
CA GLY A 69 -2.75 11.29 4.77
C GLY A 69 -4.15 11.90 4.76
N ASN A 70 -4.95 11.60 3.75
CA ASN A 70 -6.32 12.10 3.57
C ASN A 70 -7.32 10.94 3.60
N ASP A 71 -8.18 10.90 4.60
CA ASP A 71 -9.18 9.85 4.76
C ASP A 71 -10.19 9.79 3.60
N ALA A 72 -10.55 10.93 3.02
CA ALA A 72 -11.48 10.97 1.89
C ALA A 72 -10.85 10.35 0.63
N ASP A 73 -9.54 10.54 0.41
CA ASP A 73 -8.82 9.88 -0.68
C ASP A 73 -8.80 8.37 -0.48
N ILE A 74 -8.56 7.90 0.76
CA ILE A 74 -8.57 6.48 1.10
C ILE A 74 -9.98 5.90 0.89
N ALA A 75 -11.02 6.58 1.36
CA ALA A 75 -12.40 6.15 1.16
C ALA A 75 -12.75 6.00 -0.33
N SER A 76 -12.40 7.02 -1.13
CA SER A 76 -12.63 7.04 -2.58
C SER A 76 -11.87 5.94 -3.31
N LEU A 77 -10.62 5.67 -2.88
CA LEU A 77 -9.79 4.59 -3.39
C LEU A 77 -10.49 3.23 -3.25
N PHE A 78 -10.91 2.87 -2.03
CA PHE A 78 -11.50 1.56 -1.77
C PHE A 78 -12.90 1.43 -2.37
N GLN A 79 -13.68 2.51 -2.43
CA GLN A 79 -14.96 2.52 -3.14
C GLN A 79 -14.74 2.22 -4.62
N ARG A 80 -13.80 2.92 -5.27
CA ARG A 80 -13.48 2.70 -6.68
C ARG A 80 -13.02 1.26 -6.95
N ILE A 81 -12.13 0.71 -6.12
CA ILE A 81 -11.66 -0.67 -6.28
C ILE A 81 -12.83 -1.65 -6.14
N GLY A 82 -13.70 -1.44 -5.16
CA GLY A 82 -14.88 -2.26 -4.95
C GLY A 82 -15.84 -2.23 -6.13
N ASP A 83 -16.11 -1.04 -6.68
CA ASP A 83 -16.97 -0.86 -7.86
C ASP A 83 -16.39 -1.53 -9.12
N GLU A 84 -15.05 -1.50 -9.28
CA GLU A 84 -14.36 -2.09 -10.42
C GLU A 84 -14.18 -3.63 -10.31
N ALA A 85 -13.91 -4.14 -9.11
CA ALA A 85 -13.49 -5.53 -8.90
C ALA A 85 -14.48 -6.39 -8.10
N GLY A 86 -15.41 -5.78 -7.37
CA GLY A 86 -16.42 -6.46 -6.55
C GLY A 86 -15.89 -7.08 -5.26
N ARG A 87 -14.58 -7.23 -5.09
CA ARG A 87 -13.95 -7.82 -3.91
C ARG A 87 -12.48 -7.39 -3.77
N ILE A 88 -11.90 -7.66 -2.62
CA ILE A 88 -10.46 -7.55 -2.37
C ILE A 88 -9.99 -8.85 -1.70
N ASP A 89 -9.03 -9.54 -2.33
CA ASP A 89 -8.47 -10.79 -1.81
C ASP A 89 -7.23 -10.56 -0.95
N ILE A 90 -6.41 -9.55 -1.31
CA ILE A 90 -5.16 -9.24 -0.62
C ILE A 90 -5.05 -7.73 -0.40
N LEU A 91 -4.88 -7.31 0.85
CA LEU A 91 -4.48 -5.94 1.20
C LEU A 91 -3.09 -5.95 1.81
N VAL A 92 -2.18 -5.16 1.23
CA VAL A 92 -0.85 -4.91 1.78
C VAL A 92 -0.75 -3.46 2.22
N ASN A 93 -0.85 -3.23 3.50
CA ASN A 93 -0.60 -1.96 4.15
C ASN A 93 0.90 -1.73 4.25
N ASN A 94 1.44 -0.90 3.34
CA ASN A 94 2.88 -0.64 3.25
C ASN A 94 3.21 0.85 3.23
N VAL A 95 2.23 1.72 2.99
CA VAL A 95 2.50 3.16 2.93
C VAL A 95 3.22 3.64 4.20
N TYR A 96 4.27 4.45 4.00
CA TYR A 96 5.07 5.01 5.07
C TYR A 96 5.62 6.38 4.66
N LYS A 97 5.74 7.29 5.61
CA LYS A 97 6.37 8.59 5.40
C LYS A 97 7.72 8.62 6.11
N ILE A 98 8.79 8.73 5.34
CA ILE A 98 10.11 9.00 5.89
C ILE A 98 10.12 10.44 6.41
N PRO A 99 10.45 10.69 7.69
CA PRO A 99 10.55 12.05 8.22
C PRO A 99 11.54 12.90 7.43
N SER A 100 11.25 14.19 7.30
CA SER A 100 12.16 15.14 6.66
C SER A 100 12.35 16.36 7.58
N PRO A 101 13.57 16.61 8.09
CA PRO A 101 14.78 15.81 7.90
C PRO A 101 14.68 14.41 8.52
N PRO A 102 15.47 13.43 8.04
CA PRO A 102 15.49 12.09 8.63
C PRO A 102 15.92 12.13 10.09
N ALA A 103 15.16 11.45 10.96
CA ALA A 103 15.40 11.40 12.39
C ALA A 103 16.02 10.05 12.78
N TRP A 104 17.30 9.89 12.46
CA TRP A 104 18.05 8.69 12.77
C TRP A 104 19.03 8.97 13.91
N GLY A 105 18.69 8.54 15.13
CA GLY A 105 19.51 8.71 16.33
C GLY A 105 19.05 9.86 17.22
N GLY A 106 19.62 9.97 18.42
CA GLY A 106 19.16 10.88 19.46
C GLY A 106 17.97 10.34 20.24
N GLY A 107 17.52 11.08 21.24
CA GLY A 107 16.31 10.77 21.98
C GLY A 107 15.05 11.28 21.26
N TYR A 108 13.89 10.72 21.54
CA TYR A 108 12.64 11.18 20.92
C TYR A 108 12.33 12.66 21.22
N TRP A 109 12.84 13.18 22.33
CA TRP A 109 12.72 14.59 22.74
C TRP A 109 13.59 15.56 21.92
N ASP A 110 14.57 15.05 21.18
CA ASP A 110 15.44 15.83 20.29
C ASP A 110 14.79 16.05 18.91
N HIS A 111 13.67 15.39 18.64
CA HIS A 111 13.00 15.43 17.35
C HIS A 111 11.80 16.37 17.35
N PRO A 112 11.49 17.01 16.20
CA PRO A 112 10.28 17.82 16.05
C PRO A 112 9.03 16.97 16.32
N ILE A 113 8.03 17.54 17.00
CA ILE A 113 6.74 16.86 17.29
C ILE A 113 6.03 16.41 15.99
N GLN A 114 6.31 17.07 14.87
CA GLN A 114 5.78 16.71 13.56
C GLN A 114 6.10 15.27 13.16
N ILE A 115 7.18 14.68 13.70
CA ILE A 115 7.51 13.27 13.45
C ILE A 115 6.41 12.35 13.96
N TRP A 116 5.78 12.71 15.08
CA TRP A 116 4.63 11.95 15.58
C TRP A 116 3.50 11.91 14.54
N ASP A 117 3.12 13.06 13.98
CA ASP A 117 2.06 13.15 12.98
C ASP A 117 2.42 12.35 11.72
N ASP A 118 3.68 12.45 11.28
CA ASP A 118 4.18 11.72 10.11
C ASP A 118 4.18 10.20 10.32
N GLN A 119 4.66 9.73 11.49
CA GLN A 119 4.79 8.31 11.79
C GLN A 119 3.46 7.67 12.15
N VAL A 120 2.69 8.32 13.04
CA VAL A 120 1.40 7.79 13.48
C VAL A 120 0.32 8.02 12.42
N GLY A 121 0.30 9.20 11.79
CA GLY A 121 -0.67 9.53 10.75
C GLY A 121 -0.55 8.63 9.52
N ILE A 122 0.66 8.49 8.97
CA ILE A 122 0.87 7.71 7.74
C ILE A 122 1.28 6.27 8.04
N GLY A 123 2.13 6.03 9.06
CA GLY A 123 2.64 4.70 9.36
C GLY A 123 1.68 3.80 10.14
N LEU A 124 0.71 4.37 10.85
CA LEU A 124 -0.25 3.60 11.65
C LEU A 124 -1.70 3.90 11.25
N ARG A 125 -2.12 5.18 11.37
CA ARG A 125 -3.52 5.55 11.15
C ARG A 125 -3.98 5.26 9.72
N ALA A 126 -3.18 5.57 8.71
CA ALA A 126 -3.54 5.29 7.33
C ALA A 126 -3.72 3.78 7.05
N HIS A 127 -2.94 2.91 7.70
CA HIS A 127 -3.13 1.46 7.62
C HIS A 127 -4.46 1.02 8.25
N TYR A 128 -4.82 1.61 9.39
CA TYR A 128 -6.11 1.33 10.03
C TYR A 128 -7.28 1.78 9.14
N VAL A 129 -7.24 3.01 8.63
CA VAL A 129 -8.30 3.57 7.76
C VAL A 129 -8.43 2.78 6.46
N ALA A 130 -7.31 2.41 5.84
CA ALA A 130 -7.30 1.53 4.65
C ALA A 130 -7.94 0.17 4.96
N SER A 131 -7.58 -0.44 6.08
CA SER A 131 -8.14 -1.72 6.53
C SER A 131 -9.65 -1.62 6.78
N TRP A 132 -10.09 -0.53 7.40
CA TRP A 132 -11.49 -0.27 7.69
C TRP A 132 -12.34 -0.18 6.40
N HIS A 133 -11.87 0.59 5.41
CA HIS A 133 -12.58 0.71 4.12
C HIS A 133 -12.49 -0.54 3.26
N ALA A 134 -11.40 -1.30 3.35
CA ALA A 134 -11.24 -2.55 2.61
C ALA A 134 -12.10 -3.69 3.14
N ALA A 135 -12.45 -3.68 4.43
CA ALA A 135 -13.04 -4.83 5.13
C ALA A 135 -14.30 -5.36 4.44
N ASN A 136 -15.24 -4.50 4.05
CA ASN A 136 -16.47 -4.94 3.39
C ASN A 136 -16.20 -5.66 2.07
N TRP A 137 -15.24 -5.18 1.28
CA TRP A 137 -14.84 -5.81 0.03
C TRP A 137 -14.02 -7.09 0.25
N MET A 138 -13.34 -7.19 1.38
CA MET A 138 -12.60 -8.40 1.76
C MET A 138 -13.54 -9.50 2.26
N PHE A 139 -14.69 -9.17 2.83
CA PHE A 139 -15.72 -10.17 3.20
C PHE A 139 -16.36 -10.85 1.98
N GLU A 140 -16.29 -10.25 0.79
CA GLU A 140 -16.72 -10.85 -0.47
C GLU A 140 -15.70 -11.85 -1.04
N SER A 141 -14.58 -12.08 -0.36
CA SER A 141 -13.53 -13.01 -0.79
C SER A 141 -13.45 -14.25 0.09
N ASP A 142 -13.39 -15.43 -0.52
CA ASP A 142 -13.16 -16.70 0.19
C ASP A 142 -11.75 -16.83 0.80
N TYR A 143 -10.82 -15.97 0.38
CA TYR A 143 -9.39 -16.09 0.73
C TYR A 143 -8.74 -14.78 1.17
N ALA A 144 -9.51 -13.87 1.76
CA ALA A 144 -9.00 -12.57 2.15
C ALA A 144 -7.75 -12.66 3.07
N ARG A 145 -6.75 -11.86 2.75
CA ARG A 145 -5.51 -11.71 3.53
C ARG A 145 -5.15 -10.25 3.68
N MET A 146 -4.89 -9.84 4.91
CA MET A 146 -4.40 -8.52 5.24
C MET A 146 -2.99 -8.62 5.81
N LEU A 147 -2.06 -7.86 5.25
CA LEU A 147 -0.67 -7.80 5.67
C LEU A 147 -0.31 -6.36 6.04
N ASN A 148 0.44 -6.22 7.13
CA ASN A 148 1.02 -4.94 7.51
C ASN A 148 2.55 -5.05 7.40
N VAL A 149 3.15 -4.19 6.59
CA VAL A 149 4.62 -4.08 6.52
C VAL A 149 5.08 -3.32 7.75
N SER A 150 5.95 -3.94 8.51
CA SER A 150 6.50 -3.41 9.76
C SER A 150 8.03 -3.53 9.77
N SER A 151 8.64 -3.14 10.87
CA SER A 151 10.08 -3.23 11.07
C SER A 151 10.41 -4.09 12.30
N PRO A 152 11.62 -4.65 12.39
CA PRO A 152 12.05 -5.40 13.57
C PRO A 152 12.16 -4.56 14.85
N GLY A 153 12.14 -3.21 14.74
CA GLY A 153 12.19 -2.30 15.88
C GLY A 153 11.06 -2.46 16.90
N GLY A 154 9.95 -3.11 16.52
CA GLY A 154 8.88 -3.45 17.47
C GLY A 154 9.11 -4.76 18.23
N GLN A 155 10.20 -5.49 17.94
CA GLN A 155 10.53 -6.78 18.54
C GLN A 155 11.83 -6.77 19.35
N SER A 156 12.56 -5.66 19.31
CA SER A 156 13.83 -5.50 20.03
C SER A 156 13.85 -4.18 20.80
N TYR A 157 14.51 -4.18 21.93
CA TYR A 157 14.75 -2.99 22.77
C TYR A 157 16.11 -2.40 22.43
#